data_476e42089732323e4c5e7490f170740e
#
_entry.id   476e42089732323e4c5e7490f170740e
#
_cell.length_a   1.000
_cell.length_b   1.000
_cell.length_c   1.000
_cell.angle_alpha   90.00
_cell.angle_beta   90.00
_cell.angle_gamma   90.00
#
_symmetry.space_group_name_H-M   'P 1'
#
loop_
_entity.id
_entity.type
_entity.pdbx_description
1 polymer ?
#
loop_
_entity_poly.entity_id
_entity_poly.type
_entity_poly.pdbx_seq_one_letter_code
_entity_poly.pdbx_strand_id
1 'polypeptide(L)'
;MKGLTEMTLSQMREAMVCGDVSSRELTESWLQALEAKEKDIGAFITLCPERALREADAIDEARARGEELSPLAGIPMAVKDNICVKGLPTTCASKMLENFVPPYNATAYEKLHQCPLLGKTNMDEFAMGSTTENSAFHVTRNPRNTACVPGGSSGGSAACVAA
;
A
#
# COMPACT_ATOMS: atom_id res chain seq x y z
N MET A 1 -8.62 18.79 -14.70
CA MET A 1 -7.82 18.52 -13.47
C MET A 1 -7.24 17.13 -13.62
N LYS A 2 -5.97 16.91 -13.21
CA LYS A 2 -5.42 15.54 -13.09
C LYS A 2 -6.26 14.76 -12.11
N GLY A 3 -6.47 13.46 -12.36
CA GLY A 3 -7.13 12.57 -11.40
C GLY A 3 -6.31 12.50 -10.10
N LEU A 4 -6.96 12.21 -8.97
CA LEU A 4 -6.26 12.10 -7.67
C LEU A 4 -5.13 11.06 -7.70
N THR A 5 -5.31 9.99 -8.45
CA THR A 5 -4.30 8.93 -8.65
C THR A 5 -3.14 9.30 -9.57
N GLU A 6 -3.19 10.47 -10.24
CA GLU A 6 -2.10 10.99 -11.07
C GLU A 6 -1.23 12.00 -10.31
N MET A 7 -1.59 12.30 -9.06
CA MET A 7 -0.84 13.23 -8.22
C MET A 7 0.45 12.59 -7.71
N THR A 8 1.51 13.37 -7.68
CA THR A 8 2.71 13.00 -6.93
C THR A 8 2.46 13.11 -5.42
N LEU A 9 3.28 12.44 -4.61
CA LEU A 9 3.21 12.53 -3.15
C LEU A 9 3.21 14.00 -2.67
N SER A 10 4.05 14.86 -3.25
CA SER A 10 4.10 16.28 -2.91
C SER A 10 2.80 17.01 -3.23
N GLN A 11 2.19 16.71 -4.37
CA GLN A 11 0.90 17.29 -4.77
C GLN A 11 -0.24 16.83 -3.87
N MET A 12 -0.30 15.53 -3.51
CA MET A 12 -1.26 15.01 -2.55
C MET A 12 -1.15 15.72 -1.19
N ARG A 13 0.08 15.85 -0.68
CA ARG A 13 0.35 16.55 0.57
C ARG A 13 -0.10 18.01 0.52
N GLU A 14 0.25 18.71 -0.54
CA GLU A 14 -0.12 20.13 -0.73
C GLU A 14 -1.64 20.31 -0.78
N ALA A 15 -2.34 19.49 -1.57
CA ALA A 15 -3.80 19.51 -1.67
C ALA A 15 -4.47 19.23 -0.31
N MET A 16 -3.94 18.30 0.48
CA MET A 16 -4.46 18.02 1.83
C MET A 16 -4.20 19.17 2.80
N VAL A 17 -3.05 19.87 2.71
CA VAL A 17 -2.73 21.03 3.56
C VAL A 17 -3.63 22.21 3.21
N CYS A 18 -3.93 22.42 1.91
CA CYS A 18 -4.86 23.46 1.44
C CYS A 18 -6.32 23.13 1.73
N GLY A 19 -6.64 21.90 2.10
CA GLY A 19 -8.04 21.45 2.29
C GLY A 19 -8.78 21.16 1.00
N ASP A 20 -8.07 21.04 -0.12
CA ASP A 20 -8.65 20.74 -1.44
C ASP A 20 -9.08 19.27 -1.57
N VAL A 21 -8.47 18.38 -0.76
CA VAL A 21 -8.77 16.95 -0.73
C VAL A 21 -8.57 16.38 0.67
N SER A 22 -9.44 15.48 1.08
CA SER A 22 -9.34 14.72 2.33
C SER A 22 -8.50 13.44 2.17
N SER A 23 -8.02 12.89 3.29
CA SER A 23 -7.41 11.56 3.32
C SER A 23 -8.37 10.48 2.84
N ARG A 24 -9.64 10.62 3.21
CA ARG A 24 -10.72 9.73 2.78
C ARG A 24 -10.87 9.70 1.27
N GLU A 25 -10.99 10.86 0.61
CA GLU A 25 -11.13 10.96 -0.85
C GLU A 25 -9.92 10.40 -1.59
N LEU A 26 -8.69 10.66 -1.11
CA LEU A 26 -7.49 10.05 -1.66
C LEU A 26 -7.54 8.53 -1.55
N THR A 27 -7.85 8.01 -0.37
CA THR A 27 -7.89 6.57 -0.11
C THR A 27 -8.94 5.87 -0.97
N GLU A 28 -10.14 6.43 -1.09
CA GLU A 28 -11.21 5.89 -1.96
C GLU A 28 -10.80 5.87 -3.43
N SER A 29 -10.16 6.94 -3.90
CA SER A 29 -9.68 7.02 -5.28
C SER A 29 -8.64 5.93 -5.59
N TRP A 30 -7.69 5.69 -4.67
CA TRP A 30 -6.71 4.62 -4.83
C TRP A 30 -7.32 3.22 -4.72
N LEU A 31 -8.29 3.00 -3.84
CA LEU A 31 -8.99 1.71 -3.74
C LEU A 31 -9.79 1.41 -5.02
N GLN A 32 -10.43 2.40 -5.62
CA GLN A 32 -11.10 2.25 -6.92
C GLN A 32 -10.12 1.91 -8.05
N ALA A 33 -8.96 2.56 -8.08
CA ALA A 33 -7.91 2.25 -9.05
C ALA A 33 -7.36 0.82 -8.87
N LEU A 34 -7.20 0.38 -7.62
CA LEU A 34 -6.83 -0.99 -7.28
C LEU A 34 -7.86 -2.00 -7.78
N GLU A 35 -9.14 -1.80 -7.49
CA GLU A 35 -10.20 -2.70 -7.93
C GLU A 35 -10.21 -2.88 -9.46
N ALA A 36 -9.90 -1.83 -10.19
CA ALA A 36 -9.87 -1.87 -11.66
C ALA A 36 -8.67 -2.61 -12.24
N LYS A 37 -7.52 -2.62 -11.55
CA LYS A 37 -6.22 -3.05 -12.13
C LYS A 37 -5.62 -4.28 -11.46
N GLU A 38 -5.92 -4.54 -10.19
CA GLU A 38 -5.23 -5.54 -9.38
C GLU A 38 -5.38 -6.96 -9.92
N LYS A 39 -6.53 -7.27 -10.50
CA LYS A 39 -6.79 -8.58 -11.12
C LYS A 39 -5.79 -8.93 -12.24
N ASP A 40 -5.35 -7.93 -12.98
CA ASP A 40 -4.41 -8.11 -14.10
C ASP A 40 -2.95 -8.00 -13.68
N ILE A 41 -2.67 -7.26 -12.58
CA ILE A 41 -1.31 -6.96 -12.12
C ILE A 41 -0.85 -7.89 -11.00
N GLY A 42 -1.71 -8.17 -10.02
CA GLY A 42 -1.36 -9.00 -8.87
C GLY A 42 -0.27 -8.37 -7.99
N ALA A 43 -0.39 -7.09 -7.67
CA ALA A 43 0.59 -6.38 -6.87
C ALA A 43 0.49 -6.67 -5.37
N PHE A 44 -0.68 -7.13 -4.88
CA PHE A 44 -0.95 -7.32 -3.45
C PHE A 44 -1.20 -8.79 -3.12
N ILE A 45 -0.72 -9.25 -1.96
CA ILE A 45 -1.12 -10.53 -1.34
C ILE A 45 -2.35 -10.31 -0.46
N THR A 46 -2.39 -9.20 0.26
CA THR A 46 -3.49 -8.86 1.17
C THR A 46 -3.94 -7.43 0.93
N LEU A 47 -5.21 -7.21 0.67
CA LEU A 47 -5.82 -5.88 0.63
C LEU A 47 -6.55 -5.59 1.94
N CYS A 48 -6.56 -4.33 2.37
CA CYS A 48 -7.14 -3.88 3.63
C CYS A 48 -8.06 -2.65 3.46
N PRO A 49 -9.06 -2.69 2.55
CA PRO A 49 -9.84 -1.50 2.20
C PRO A 49 -10.57 -0.87 3.39
N GLU A 50 -11.25 -1.68 4.20
CA GLU A 50 -11.98 -1.18 5.37
C GLU A 50 -11.06 -0.56 6.42
N ARG A 51 -9.86 -1.14 6.60
CA ARG A 51 -8.85 -0.59 7.50
C ARG A 51 -8.34 0.75 6.97
N ALA A 52 -7.97 0.81 5.69
CA ALA A 52 -7.48 2.02 5.05
C ALA A 52 -8.47 3.18 5.18
N LEU A 53 -9.75 2.90 4.95
CA LEU A 53 -10.81 3.91 5.08
C LEU A 53 -10.98 4.40 6.52
N ARG A 54 -10.97 3.50 7.51
CA ARG A 54 -11.03 3.91 8.93
C ARG A 54 -9.80 4.73 9.37
N GLU A 55 -8.61 4.35 8.89
CA GLU A 55 -7.38 5.10 9.17
C GLU A 55 -7.42 6.49 8.51
N ALA A 56 -7.96 6.60 7.30
CA ALA A 56 -8.16 7.88 6.61
C ALA A 56 -9.13 8.80 7.35
N ASP A 57 -10.29 8.27 7.77
CA ASP A 57 -11.28 9.02 8.57
C ASP A 57 -10.66 9.56 9.86
N ALA A 58 -9.89 8.73 10.57
CA ALA A 58 -9.22 9.14 11.81
C ALA A 58 -8.23 10.28 11.59
N ILE A 59 -7.52 10.29 10.46
CA ILE A 59 -6.61 11.38 10.11
C ILE A 59 -7.37 12.67 9.77
N ASP A 60 -8.46 12.58 9.01
CA ASP A 60 -9.28 13.74 8.68
C ASP A 60 -9.91 14.35 9.94
N GLU A 61 -10.38 13.54 10.90
CA GLU A 61 -10.86 13.99 12.19
C GLU A 61 -9.76 14.65 13.03
N ALA A 62 -8.55 14.06 13.10
CA ALA A 62 -7.42 14.63 13.83
C ALA A 62 -7.00 15.98 13.23
N ARG A 63 -6.99 16.09 11.91
CA ARG A 63 -6.73 17.35 11.19
C ARG A 63 -7.79 18.40 11.51
N ALA A 64 -9.07 18.03 11.53
CA ALA A 64 -10.17 18.95 11.86
C ALA A 64 -10.08 19.46 13.32
N ARG A 65 -9.50 18.65 14.24
CA ARG A 65 -9.22 19.07 15.62
C ARG A 65 -7.94 19.92 15.76
N GLY A 66 -7.19 20.13 14.68
CA GLY A 66 -5.93 20.88 14.70
C GLY A 66 -4.77 20.14 15.37
N GLU A 67 -4.81 18.80 15.41
CA GLU A 67 -3.74 17.98 15.98
C GLU A 67 -2.47 18.05 15.12
N GLU A 68 -1.30 17.94 15.76
CA GLU A 68 -0.03 17.87 15.05
C GLU A 68 0.10 16.50 14.37
N LEU A 69 0.20 16.52 13.05
CA LEU A 69 0.29 15.33 12.21
C LEU A 69 1.65 15.25 11.51
N SER A 70 2.10 14.01 11.22
CA SER A 70 3.32 13.82 10.45
C SER A 70 3.19 14.41 9.03
N PRO A 71 4.30 14.76 8.38
CA PRO A 71 4.26 15.32 7.03
C PRO A 71 3.61 14.44 5.96
N LEU A 72 3.50 13.13 6.22
CA LEU A 72 2.90 12.14 5.32
C LEU A 72 1.52 11.65 5.78
N ALA A 73 1.00 12.20 6.88
CA ALA A 73 -0.27 11.77 7.44
C ALA A 73 -1.41 11.89 6.43
N GLY A 74 -2.16 10.80 6.27
CA GLY A 74 -3.31 10.73 5.38
C GLY A 74 -3.01 10.36 3.94
N ILE A 75 -1.73 10.21 3.55
CA ILE A 75 -1.37 9.74 2.22
C ILE A 75 -1.43 8.21 2.19
N PRO A 76 -2.24 7.59 1.32
CA PRO A 76 -2.36 6.14 1.24
C PRO A 76 -1.04 5.46 0.89
N MET A 77 -0.76 4.34 1.54
CA MET A 77 0.46 3.58 1.30
C MET A 77 0.21 2.07 1.16
N ALA A 78 1.18 1.39 0.55
CA ALA A 78 1.29 -0.05 0.53
C ALA A 78 2.61 -0.49 1.18
N VAL A 79 2.62 -1.66 1.82
CA VAL A 79 3.78 -2.17 2.56
C VAL A 79 4.15 -3.56 2.07
N LYS A 80 5.44 -3.79 1.80
CA LYS A 80 5.94 -5.10 1.36
C LYS A 80 5.61 -6.19 2.39
N ASP A 81 5.27 -7.37 1.93
CA ASP A 81 4.74 -8.44 2.81
C ASP A 81 5.75 -9.10 3.75
N ASN A 82 7.00 -8.67 3.76
CA ASN A 82 7.98 -9.00 4.80
C ASN A 82 8.09 -7.96 5.93
N ILE A 83 7.33 -6.87 5.86
CA ILE A 83 7.29 -5.84 6.91
C ILE A 83 6.12 -6.15 7.84
N CYS A 84 6.42 -6.41 9.10
CA CYS A 84 5.41 -6.73 10.11
C CYS A 84 4.47 -5.56 10.37
N VAL A 85 3.18 -5.84 10.23
CA VAL A 85 2.09 -4.94 10.64
C VAL A 85 1.20 -5.70 11.60
N LYS A 86 1.09 -5.21 12.83
CA LYS A 86 0.30 -5.86 13.88
C LYS A 86 -1.13 -6.14 13.43
N GLY A 87 -1.54 -7.40 13.61
CA GLY A 87 -2.89 -7.85 13.29
C GLY A 87 -3.17 -8.11 11.81
N LEU A 88 -2.14 -8.01 10.92
CA LEU A 88 -2.26 -8.39 9.52
C LEU A 88 -1.30 -9.54 9.17
N PRO A 89 -1.69 -10.46 8.28
CA PRO A 89 -0.78 -11.49 7.80
C PRO A 89 0.53 -10.90 7.27
N THR A 90 1.63 -11.53 7.61
CA THR A 90 2.97 -11.18 7.13
C THR A 90 3.67 -12.46 6.70
N THR A 91 3.50 -12.80 5.42
CA THR A 91 3.80 -14.14 4.93
C THR A 91 5.17 -14.25 4.27
N CYS A 92 5.84 -13.14 3.99
CA CYS A 92 7.05 -13.11 3.15
C CYS A 92 6.84 -13.81 1.79
N ALA A 93 5.62 -13.80 1.27
CA ALA A 93 5.19 -14.53 0.07
C ALA A 93 5.43 -16.05 0.15
N SER A 94 5.46 -16.64 1.36
CA SER A 94 5.67 -18.06 1.62
C SER A 94 4.46 -18.71 2.26
N LYS A 95 4.10 -19.92 1.81
CA LYS A 95 3.08 -20.75 2.44
C LYS A 95 3.48 -21.20 3.86
N MET A 96 4.76 -21.21 4.19
CA MET A 96 5.23 -21.52 5.54
C MET A 96 4.73 -20.52 6.59
N LEU A 97 4.55 -19.26 6.19
CA LEU A 97 4.07 -18.17 7.04
C LEU A 97 2.64 -17.71 6.71
N GLU A 98 1.89 -18.47 5.94
CA GLU A 98 0.54 -18.09 5.48
C GLU A 98 -0.38 -17.64 6.62
N ASN A 99 -0.27 -18.27 7.79
CA ASN A 99 -1.09 -17.99 8.96
C ASN A 99 -0.37 -17.12 10.02
N PHE A 100 0.81 -16.60 9.70
CA PHE A 100 1.56 -15.78 10.66
C PHE A 100 1.01 -14.37 10.71
N VAL A 101 0.46 -13.99 11.87
CA VAL A 101 -0.02 -12.65 12.17
C VAL A 101 0.85 -12.07 13.30
N PRO A 102 1.71 -11.08 13.01
CA PRO A 102 2.62 -10.54 14.01
C PRO A 102 1.87 -9.80 15.12
N PRO A 103 2.28 -9.95 16.40
CA PRO A 103 1.72 -9.21 17.52
C PRO A 103 2.34 -7.80 17.68
N TYR A 104 3.23 -7.41 16.78
CA TYR A 104 3.97 -6.14 16.80
C TYR A 104 4.07 -5.53 15.39
N ASN A 105 4.41 -4.25 15.34
CA ASN A 105 4.75 -3.54 14.11
C ASN A 105 6.28 -3.51 13.90
N ALA A 106 6.71 -3.51 12.65
CA ALA A 106 8.08 -3.12 12.30
C ALA A 106 8.30 -1.63 12.60
N THR A 107 9.49 -1.27 13.09
CA THR A 107 9.85 0.12 13.41
C THR A 107 9.65 1.09 12.22
N ALA A 108 9.92 0.62 10.99
CA ALA A 108 9.68 1.42 9.79
C ALA A 108 8.19 1.74 9.59
N TYR A 109 7.32 0.75 9.82
CA TYR A 109 5.86 0.97 9.74
C TYR A 109 5.35 1.88 10.84
N GLU A 110 5.87 1.77 12.07
CA GLU A 110 5.48 2.64 13.19
C GLU A 110 5.72 4.12 12.90
N LYS A 111 6.77 4.43 12.14
CA LYS A 111 7.05 5.81 11.72
C LYS A 111 6.09 6.34 10.64
N LEU A 112 5.34 5.45 10.00
CA LEU A 112 4.40 5.74 8.92
C LEU A 112 2.95 5.39 9.29
N HIS A 113 2.66 5.13 10.58
CA HIS A 113 1.36 4.67 11.05
C HIS A 113 0.19 5.64 10.79
N GLN A 114 0.49 6.90 10.47
CA GLN A 114 -0.52 7.89 10.06
C GLN A 114 -0.83 7.88 8.56
N CYS A 115 -0.28 6.93 7.81
CA CYS A 115 -0.59 6.74 6.40
C CYS A 115 -1.59 5.58 6.27
N PRO A 116 -2.77 5.79 5.68
CA PRO A 116 -3.75 4.73 5.47
C PRO A 116 -3.17 3.54 4.71
N LEU A 117 -3.25 2.34 5.27
CA LEU A 117 -2.64 1.15 4.70
C LEU A 117 -3.60 0.45 3.74
N LEU A 118 -3.31 0.53 2.44
CA LEU A 118 -4.09 -0.16 1.38
C LEU A 118 -3.91 -1.68 1.41
N GLY A 119 -2.71 -2.16 1.77
CA GLY A 119 -2.43 -3.58 1.84
C GLY A 119 -0.96 -3.97 1.89
N LYS A 120 -0.73 -5.29 1.82
CA LYS A 120 0.58 -5.93 1.82
C LYS A 120 0.94 -6.38 0.40
N THR A 121 2.05 -5.84 -0.14
CA THR A 121 2.45 -6.08 -1.52
C THR A 121 3.20 -7.38 -1.70
N ASN A 122 2.99 -8.00 -2.87
CA ASN A 122 3.64 -9.24 -3.27
C ASN A 122 5.15 -9.07 -3.46
N MET A 123 5.87 -10.16 -3.35
CA MET A 123 7.33 -10.20 -3.37
C MET A 123 7.84 -11.60 -3.76
N ASP A 124 9.11 -11.74 -4.08
CA ASP A 124 9.74 -13.06 -4.13
C ASP A 124 9.81 -13.67 -2.71
N GLU A 125 9.59 -14.98 -2.60
CA GLU A 125 9.55 -15.70 -1.33
C GLU A 125 10.80 -15.41 -0.47
N PHE A 126 10.60 -15.00 0.79
CA PHE A 126 11.63 -14.56 1.73
C PHE A 126 12.58 -13.48 1.20
N ALA A 127 12.13 -12.67 0.24
CA ALA A 127 12.93 -11.65 -0.45
C ALA A 127 14.14 -12.20 -1.22
N MET A 128 14.14 -13.49 -1.56
CA MET A 128 15.19 -14.17 -2.30
C MET A 128 14.77 -14.36 -3.76
N GLY A 129 14.92 -13.32 -4.55
CA GLY A 129 14.58 -13.30 -5.98
C GLY A 129 14.71 -11.93 -6.60
N SER A 130 14.50 -11.85 -7.90
CA SER A 130 14.64 -10.61 -8.69
C SER A 130 13.53 -10.37 -9.70
N THR A 131 12.44 -11.17 -9.67
CA THR A 131 11.39 -11.13 -10.69
C THR A 131 9.98 -11.03 -10.12
N THR A 132 9.78 -11.38 -8.86
CA THR A 132 8.48 -11.56 -8.17
C THR A 132 7.62 -12.66 -8.83
N GLU A 133 8.28 -13.64 -9.46
CA GLU A 133 7.68 -14.88 -9.94
C GLU A 133 7.72 -16.00 -8.90
N ASN A 134 8.61 -15.89 -7.89
CA ASN A 134 8.80 -16.89 -6.84
C ASN A 134 7.87 -16.72 -5.65
N SER A 135 6.81 -15.93 -5.77
CA SER A 135 5.77 -15.86 -4.75
C SER A 135 4.99 -17.18 -4.68
N ALA A 136 4.75 -17.68 -3.47
CA ALA A 136 3.92 -18.87 -3.26
C ALA A 136 2.40 -18.62 -3.45
N PHE A 137 1.99 -17.39 -3.69
CA PHE A 137 0.59 -17.00 -3.86
C PHE A 137 0.22 -16.78 -5.32
N HIS A 138 0.90 -15.87 -6.01
CA HIS A 138 0.69 -15.57 -7.43
C HIS A 138 1.87 -14.76 -8.00
N VAL A 139 1.92 -14.66 -9.31
CA VAL A 139 2.91 -13.85 -10.04
C VAL A 139 2.42 -12.39 -10.10
N THR A 140 3.32 -11.45 -9.87
CA THR A 140 3.07 -10.03 -10.14
C THR A 140 3.53 -9.67 -11.55
N ARG A 141 2.72 -8.90 -12.27
CA ARG A 141 2.99 -8.48 -13.66
C ARG A 141 3.43 -7.01 -13.69
N ASN A 142 4.25 -6.69 -14.69
CA ASN A 142 4.66 -5.31 -14.94
C ASN A 142 3.48 -4.52 -15.56
N PRO A 143 3.00 -3.43 -14.93
CA PRO A 143 1.86 -2.68 -15.44
C PRO A 143 2.13 -1.96 -16.77
N ARG A 144 3.41 -1.75 -17.13
CA ARG A 144 3.78 -1.18 -18.44
C ARG A 144 3.74 -2.20 -19.58
N ASN A 145 3.91 -3.48 -19.25
CA ASN A 145 3.79 -4.61 -20.17
C ASN A 145 3.57 -5.89 -19.38
N THR A 146 2.35 -6.37 -19.33
CA THR A 146 1.94 -7.53 -18.51
C THR A 146 2.57 -8.86 -18.94
N ALA A 147 3.26 -8.91 -20.07
CA ALA A 147 4.08 -10.05 -20.48
C ALA A 147 5.48 -10.04 -19.84
N CYS A 148 5.84 -8.97 -19.13
CA CYS A 148 7.14 -8.80 -18.48
C CYS A 148 7.01 -8.85 -16.96
N VAL A 149 8.12 -9.17 -16.28
CA VAL A 149 8.25 -9.11 -14.84
C VAL A 149 8.42 -7.65 -14.35
N PRO A 150 7.96 -7.30 -13.14
CA PRO A 150 8.14 -5.98 -12.57
C PRO A 150 9.53 -5.76 -11.95
N GLY A 151 10.33 -6.80 -11.89
CA GLY A 151 11.54 -6.89 -11.08
C GLY A 151 11.24 -7.49 -9.70
N GLY A 152 12.22 -7.56 -8.84
CA GLY A 152 12.09 -8.17 -7.51
C GLY A 152 13.31 -7.88 -6.61
N SER A 153 13.23 -8.28 -5.38
CA SER A 153 12.16 -9.02 -4.68
C SER A 153 10.92 -8.19 -4.33
N SER A 154 10.91 -6.88 -4.56
CA SER A 154 9.81 -5.94 -4.20
C SER A 154 8.93 -5.60 -5.41
N GLY A 155 8.66 -6.59 -6.29
CA GLY A 155 7.94 -6.35 -7.54
C GLY A 155 6.51 -5.85 -7.34
N GLY A 156 5.79 -6.34 -6.33
CA GLY A 156 4.48 -5.83 -5.98
C GLY A 156 4.50 -4.36 -5.59
N SER A 157 5.49 -3.93 -4.80
CA SER A 157 5.67 -2.51 -4.44
C SER A 157 5.98 -1.64 -5.67
N ALA A 158 6.82 -2.13 -6.58
CA ALA A 158 7.12 -1.42 -7.83
C ALA A 158 5.90 -1.35 -8.75
N ALA A 159 5.18 -2.46 -8.88
CA ALA A 159 4.01 -2.55 -9.75
C ALA A 159 2.86 -1.66 -9.27
N CYS A 160 2.54 -1.63 -7.97
CA CYS A 160 1.45 -0.80 -7.45
C CYS A 160 1.70 0.70 -7.62
N VAL A 161 2.96 1.15 -7.59
CA VAL A 161 3.31 2.56 -7.83
C VAL A 161 3.30 2.92 -9.32
N ALA A 162 3.59 1.95 -10.20
CA ALA A 162 3.67 2.18 -11.64
C ALA A 162 2.35 2.01 -12.39
N ALA A 163 1.32 1.42 -11.73
CA ALA A 163 0.00 1.18 -12.28
C ALA A 163 -0.86 2.44 -12.24
#